data_3e909cb38ff11487baebeb55772a1255
#
_entry.id   3e909cb38ff11487baebeb55772a1255
#
_cell.length_a   1.000
_cell.length_b   1.000
_cell.length_c   1.000
_cell.angle_alpha   90.00
_cell.angle_beta   90.00
_cell.angle_gamma   90.00
#
_symmetry.space_group_name_H-M   'P 1'
#
loop_
_entity.id
_entity.type
_entity.pdbx_description
1 polymer ?
#
loop_
_entity_poly.entity_id
_entity_poly.type
_entity_poly.pdbx_seq_one_letter_code
_entity_poly.pdbx_strand_id
1 'polypeptide(L)' 'MKRNAREFIRSTTTLLDHILATLTQEEQHDVLDALAGEVEERLDALIETAES' A
#
# COMPACT_ATOMS: atom_id res chain seq x y z
N MET A 1 -2.90 8.53 -15.15
CA MET A 1 -3.15 7.15 -14.65
C MET A 1 -4.34 6.55 -15.36
N LYS A 2 -4.24 5.30 -15.76
CA LYS A 2 -5.33 4.59 -16.41
C LYS A 2 -6.47 4.36 -15.43
N ARG A 3 -7.69 4.31 -15.97
CA ARG A 3 -8.91 4.11 -15.18
C ARG A 3 -8.85 2.87 -14.29
N ASN A 4 -8.39 1.75 -14.85
CA ASN A 4 -8.30 0.49 -14.10
C ASN A 4 -7.35 0.56 -12.91
N ALA A 5 -6.22 1.24 -13.07
CA ALA A 5 -5.26 1.42 -11.98
C ALA A 5 -5.87 2.27 -10.85
N ARG A 6 -6.60 3.31 -11.21
CA ARG A 6 -7.26 4.18 -10.23
C ARG A 6 -8.33 3.43 -9.45
N GLU A 7 -9.13 2.62 -10.13
CA GLU A 7 -10.16 1.80 -9.49
C GLU A 7 -9.54 0.75 -8.56
N PHE A 8 -8.44 0.16 -8.98
CA PHE A 8 -7.70 -0.82 -8.18
C PHE A 8 -7.17 -0.18 -6.89
N ILE A 9 -6.55 0.99 -7.01
CA ILE A 9 -6.04 1.73 -5.84
C ILE A 9 -7.18 2.05 -4.89
N ARG A 10 -8.32 2.51 -5.42
CA ARG A 10 -9.48 2.85 -4.60
C ARG A 10 -10.00 1.62 -3.84
N SER A 11 -10.13 0.49 -4.52
CA SER A 11 -10.59 -0.75 -3.89
C SER A 11 -9.62 -1.21 -2.79
N THR A 12 -8.32 -1.12 -3.07
CA THR A 12 -7.28 -1.52 -2.11
C THR A 12 -7.30 -0.63 -0.88
N THR A 13 -7.41 0.69 -1.06
CA THR A 13 -7.45 1.62 0.07
C THR A 13 -8.73 1.48 0.87
N THR A 14 -9.85 1.17 0.22
CA THR A 14 -11.12 0.91 0.92
C THR A 14 -10.98 -0.32 1.82
N LEU A 15 -10.41 -1.40 1.29
CA LEU A 15 -10.17 -2.61 2.06
C LEU A 15 -9.23 -2.33 3.24
N LEU A 16 -8.17 -1.57 3.00
CA LEU A 16 -7.22 -1.18 4.03
C LEU A 16 -7.93 -0.43 5.15
N ASP A 17 -8.77 0.54 4.81
CA ASP A 17 -9.52 1.32 5.79
C ASP A 17 -10.44 0.44 6.64
N HIS A 18 -11.08 -0.56 6.02
CA HIS A 18 -11.91 -1.53 6.75
C HIS A 18 -11.09 -2.32 7.76
N ILE A 19 -9.90 -2.76 7.38
CA ILE A 19 -9.02 -3.49 8.27
C ILE A 19 -8.55 -2.60 9.41
N LEU A 20 -8.12 -1.38 9.10
CA LEU A 20 -7.64 -0.43 10.09
C LEU A 20 -8.71 -0.05 11.12
N ALA A 21 -9.98 -0.02 10.70
CA ALA A 21 -11.08 0.33 11.58
C ALA A 21 -11.25 -0.66 12.75
N THR A 22 -10.69 -1.88 12.64
CA THR A 22 -10.75 -2.89 13.69
C THR A 22 -9.57 -2.81 14.66
N LEU A 23 -8.61 -1.92 14.40
CA LEU A 23 -7.37 -1.82 15.14
C LEU A 23 -7.33 -0.55 16.00
N THR A 24 -6.52 -0.59 17.08
CA THR A 24 -6.23 0.60 17.86
C THR A 24 -5.37 1.56 17.05
N GLN A 25 -5.27 2.82 17.46
CA GLN A 25 -4.42 3.80 16.78
C GLN A 25 -2.97 3.35 16.72
N GLU A 26 -2.44 2.77 17.80
CA GLU A 26 -1.08 2.27 17.83
C GLU A 26 -0.88 1.15 16.83
N GLU A 27 -1.81 0.20 16.78
CA GLU A 27 -1.77 -0.89 15.82
C GLU A 27 -1.88 -0.39 14.38
N GLN A 28 -2.73 0.60 14.14
CA GLN A 28 -2.86 1.22 12.83
C GLN A 28 -1.54 1.83 12.37
N HIS A 29 -0.86 2.53 13.29
CA HIS A 29 0.44 3.13 13.00
C HIS A 29 1.46 2.06 12.60
N ASP A 30 1.52 0.97 13.38
CA ASP A 30 2.47 -0.11 13.13
C ASP A 30 2.19 -0.81 11.79
N VAL A 31 0.93 -1.07 11.50
CA VAL A 31 0.53 -1.72 10.24
C VAL A 31 0.87 -0.83 9.05
N LEU A 32 0.54 0.45 9.14
CA LEU A 32 0.81 1.39 8.05
C LEU A 32 2.30 1.57 7.81
N ASP A 33 3.08 1.63 8.88
CA ASP A 33 4.53 1.76 8.80
C ASP A 33 5.15 0.52 8.11
N ALA A 34 4.74 -0.67 8.53
CA ALA A 34 5.21 -1.91 7.92
C ALA A 34 4.78 -2.02 6.46
N LEU A 35 3.54 -1.63 6.17
CA LEU A 35 3.01 -1.67 4.81
C LEU A 35 3.76 -0.70 3.89
N ALA A 36 4.10 0.48 4.39
CA ALA A 36 4.89 1.45 3.64
C ALA A 36 6.24 0.88 3.23
N GLY A 37 6.89 0.13 4.14
CA GLY A 37 8.14 -0.55 3.85
C GLY A 37 8.00 -1.59 2.74
N GLU A 38 6.91 -2.37 2.78
CA GLU A 38 6.62 -3.36 1.75
C GLU A 38 6.39 -2.72 0.38
N VAL A 39 5.69 -1.61 0.36
CA VAL A 39 5.44 -0.86 -0.88
C VAL A 39 6.74 -0.30 -1.44
N GLU A 40 7.60 0.25 -0.59
CA GLU A 40 8.90 0.78 -0.98
C GLU A 40 9.80 -0.29 -1.60
N GLU A 41 9.84 -1.48 -1.00
CA GLU A 41 10.62 -2.58 -1.53
C GLU A 41 10.19 -2.97 -2.94
N ARG A 42 8.88 -3.01 -3.17
CA ARG A 42 8.34 -3.36 -4.48
C ARG A 42 8.61 -2.28 -5.51
N LEU A 43 8.54 -1.03 -5.10
CA LEU A 43 8.85 0.10 -5.97
C LEU A 43 10.32 0.08 -6.36
N ASP A 44 11.22 -0.15 -5.42
CA ASP A 44 12.65 -0.24 -5.66
C ASP A 44 12.99 -1.39 -6.62
N ALA A 45 12.33 -2.53 -6.47
CA ALA A 45 12.54 -3.67 -7.35
C ALA A 45 12.17 -3.35 -8.79
N LEU A 46 11.10 -2.57 -9.00
CA LEU A 46 10.68 -2.14 -10.34
C LEU A 46 11.69 -1.17 -10.95
N ILE A 47 12.23 -0.27 -10.16
CA ILE A 47 13.23 0.70 -10.61
C ILE A 47 14.51 -0.02 -11.01
N GLU A 48 14.99 -0.96 -10.21
CA GLU A 48 16.17 -1.76 -10.51
C GLU A 48 16.00 -2.56 -11.81
N THR A 49 14.82 -3.16 -11.98
CA THR A 49 14.50 -3.92 -13.19
C THR A 49 14.52 -3.03 -14.42
N ALA A 50 13.98 -1.81 -14.30
CA ALA A 50 13.93 -0.86 -15.40
C ALA A 50 15.32 -0.36 -15.81
N GLU A 51 16.24 -0.27 -14.86
CA GLU A 51 17.61 0.20 -15.11
C GLU A 51 18.52 -0.88 -15.69
N SER A 52 18.18 -2.14 -15.52
CA SER A 52 18.95 -3.24 -16.06
C SER A 52 18.40 -3.68 -17.42
#